data_e7623387fdfaa88dc66d35caab8a5d57
#
_entry.id   e7623387fdfaa88dc66d35caab8a5d57
#
_cell.length_a   1.000
_cell.length_b   1.000
_cell.length_c   1.000
_cell.angle_alpha   90.00
_cell.angle_beta   90.00
_cell.angle_gamma   90.00
#
_symmetry.space_group_name_H-M   'P 1'
#
loop_
_entity.id
_entity.type
_entity.pdbx_description
1 polymer ?
#
loop_
_entity_poly.entity_id
_entity_poly.type
_entity_poly.pdbx_seq_one_letter_code
_entity_poly.pdbx_strand_id
1 'polypeptide(L)'
;MRIAILADIHGNQVALEAVLEDLAQQAGIEHIVVAGDLCLNGPCPKEVLDTLRTLPCSVIQGNVDNDVFNETKKGPKKQGIVTWTREQIGAEGIDYLAALPFSKRIENPDGTDLLVVHANPLDQEEALVPSLQDNKLEQLLGKLPATTGALAFGHYHVAYTRRWRGLLLVDAGSCGMPRDEDIRASYAILTWRDDAWQAEHRRVKYDLKAVVKQLKNCGMPNADKRIKILTEAKY
;
A
#
# COMPACT_ATOMS: atom_id res chain seq x y z
N MET A 1 -20.91 -6.61 1.73
CA MET A 1 -19.81 -5.62 1.99
C MET A 1 -18.74 -5.75 0.93
N ARG A 2 -18.30 -4.62 0.32
CA ARG A 2 -17.21 -4.59 -0.67
C ARG A 2 -16.22 -3.49 -0.30
N ILE A 3 -14.95 -3.81 -0.23
CA ILE A 3 -13.88 -2.94 0.29
C ILE A 3 -12.72 -2.93 -0.69
N ALA A 4 -12.28 -1.74 -1.12
CA ALA A 4 -11.09 -1.58 -1.93
C ALA A 4 -9.86 -1.34 -1.04
N ILE A 5 -8.77 -2.05 -1.33
CA ILE A 5 -7.48 -1.94 -0.63
C ILE A 5 -6.44 -1.49 -1.64
N LEU A 6 -5.89 -0.31 -1.42
CA LEU A 6 -4.73 0.23 -2.12
C LEU A 6 -3.53 0.15 -1.19
N ALA A 7 -2.33 -0.06 -1.71
CA ALA A 7 -1.10 -0.06 -0.94
C ALA A 7 0.07 0.49 -1.77
N ASP A 8 1.13 0.93 -1.11
CA ASP A 8 2.42 1.18 -1.75
C ASP A 8 2.33 2.15 -2.93
N ILE A 9 1.76 3.35 -2.69
CA ILE A 9 1.56 4.39 -3.72
C ILE A 9 2.89 5.04 -4.10
N HIS A 10 3.78 5.20 -3.11
CA HIS A 10 5.13 5.69 -3.31
C HIS A 10 5.25 6.98 -4.13
N GLY A 11 4.41 7.99 -3.85
CA GLY A 11 4.46 9.28 -4.54
C GLY A 11 4.17 9.22 -6.05
N ASN A 12 3.55 8.15 -6.54
CA ASN A 12 3.17 7.98 -7.94
C ASN A 12 1.72 8.46 -8.16
N GLN A 13 1.55 9.78 -8.28
CA GLN A 13 0.24 10.42 -8.46
C GLN A 13 -0.49 9.91 -9.72
N VAL A 14 0.25 9.71 -10.82
CA VAL A 14 -0.33 9.26 -12.09
C VAL A 14 -0.93 7.86 -11.97
N ALA A 15 -0.25 6.96 -11.23
CA ALA A 15 -0.81 5.63 -10.97
C ALA A 15 -2.00 5.67 -10.00
N LEU A 16 -1.94 6.51 -8.97
CA LEU A 16 -3.05 6.71 -8.05
C LEU A 16 -4.29 7.22 -8.76
N GLU A 17 -4.17 8.24 -9.61
CA GLU A 17 -5.28 8.79 -10.40
C GLU A 17 -5.92 7.70 -11.28
N ALA A 18 -5.11 6.93 -12.01
CA ALA A 18 -5.62 5.84 -12.83
C ALA A 18 -6.35 4.78 -12.01
N VAL A 19 -5.83 4.42 -10.83
CA VAL A 19 -6.51 3.48 -9.91
C VAL A 19 -7.82 4.05 -9.40
N LEU A 20 -7.88 5.33 -9.04
CA LEU A 20 -9.10 5.98 -8.59
C LEU A 20 -10.16 6.07 -9.70
N GLU A 21 -9.74 6.31 -10.95
CA GLU A 21 -10.63 6.26 -12.12
C GLU A 21 -11.20 4.85 -12.35
N ASP A 22 -10.40 3.79 -12.29
CA ASP A 22 -10.87 2.42 -12.39
C ASP A 22 -11.79 2.06 -11.22
N LEU A 23 -11.44 2.48 -10.00
CA LEU A 23 -12.24 2.26 -8.80
C LEU A 23 -13.62 2.93 -8.87
N ALA A 24 -13.70 4.12 -9.46
CA ALA A 24 -14.97 4.81 -9.66
C ALA A 24 -15.95 4.05 -10.60
N GLN A 25 -15.45 3.11 -11.41
CA GLN A 25 -16.28 2.23 -12.24
C GLN A 25 -16.73 0.97 -11.49
N GLN A 26 -16.23 0.72 -10.26
CA GLN A 26 -16.60 -0.46 -9.49
C GLN A 26 -17.87 -0.19 -8.67
N ALA A 27 -18.94 -0.92 -8.97
CA ALA A 27 -20.19 -0.76 -8.23
C ALA A 27 -20.08 -1.28 -6.78
N GLY A 28 -20.73 -0.60 -5.84
CA GLY A 28 -20.95 -1.09 -4.49
C GLY A 28 -19.70 -1.13 -3.59
N ILE A 29 -18.68 -0.33 -3.87
CA ILE A 29 -17.57 -0.14 -2.94
C ILE A 29 -18.05 0.71 -1.77
N GLU A 30 -18.02 0.14 -0.58
CA GLU A 30 -18.50 0.77 0.67
C GLU A 30 -17.37 1.46 1.43
N HIS A 31 -16.15 0.92 1.33
CA HIS A 31 -14.96 1.48 1.99
C HIS A 31 -13.74 1.42 1.07
N ILE A 32 -12.89 2.42 1.19
CA ILE A 32 -11.55 2.45 0.61
C ILE A 32 -10.55 2.50 1.75
N VAL A 33 -9.56 1.61 1.74
CA VAL A 33 -8.46 1.63 2.72
C VAL A 33 -7.13 1.68 1.98
N VAL A 34 -6.27 2.61 2.39
CA VAL A 34 -4.90 2.73 1.88
C VAL A 34 -3.94 2.16 2.92
N ALA A 35 -3.25 1.09 2.59
CA ALA A 35 -2.44 0.28 3.48
C ALA A 35 -0.98 0.75 3.56
N GLY A 36 -0.74 2.08 3.59
CA GLY A 36 0.57 2.67 3.85
C GLY A 36 1.49 2.81 2.64
N ASP A 37 2.70 3.29 2.89
CA ASP A 37 3.75 3.62 1.93
C ASP A 37 3.30 4.63 0.87
N LEU A 38 2.91 5.83 1.37
CA LEU A 38 2.18 6.81 0.59
C LEU A 38 3.08 7.63 -0.34
N CYS A 39 4.15 8.23 0.19
CA CYS A 39 4.83 9.33 -0.50
C CYS A 39 6.32 9.12 -0.80
N LEU A 40 7.07 8.31 -0.05
CA LEU A 40 8.50 8.10 -0.27
C LEU A 40 8.77 7.32 -1.58
N ASN A 41 9.83 7.66 -2.29
CA ASN A 41 10.33 6.96 -3.49
C ASN A 41 9.67 7.31 -4.84
N GLY A 42 8.78 8.28 -4.91
CA GLY A 42 8.17 8.71 -6.17
C GLY A 42 8.21 10.22 -6.39
N PRO A 43 7.81 10.68 -7.57
CA PRO A 43 8.06 12.05 -8.01
C PRO A 43 7.11 13.11 -7.42
N CYS A 44 5.93 12.71 -6.94
CA CYS A 44 4.84 13.60 -6.54
C CYS A 44 4.33 13.31 -5.11
N PRO A 45 5.21 13.38 -4.06
CA PRO A 45 4.84 13.01 -2.70
C PRO A 45 3.75 13.90 -2.11
N LYS A 46 3.80 15.21 -2.39
CA LYS A 46 2.81 16.17 -1.89
C LYS A 46 1.44 15.96 -2.52
N GLU A 47 1.39 15.81 -3.84
CA GLU A 47 0.16 15.63 -4.60
C GLU A 47 -0.60 14.36 -4.16
N VAL A 48 0.14 13.29 -3.88
CA VAL A 48 -0.45 12.04 -3.32
C VAL A 48 -1.10 12.32 -1.97
N LEU A 49 -0.41 12.99 -1.04
CA LEU A 49 -0.99 13.31 0.27
C LEU A 49 -2.20 14.24 0.14
N ASP A 50 -2.14 15.25 -0.71
CA ASP A 50 -3.25 16.17 -0.95
C ASP A 50 -4.47 15.42 -1.52
N THR A 51 -4.26 14.49 -2.46
CA THR A 51 -5.31 13.62 -2.99
C THR A 51 -5.94 12.77 -1.89
N LEU A 52 -5.13 12.06 -1.10
CA LEU A 52 -5.63 11.16 -0.04
C LEU A 52 -6.41 11.88 1.05
N ARG A 53 -6.06 13.12 1.38
CA ARG A 53 -6.77 13.96 2.37
C ARG A 53 -8.17 14.35 1.91
N THR A 54 -8.42 14.40 0.60
CA THR A 54 -9.73 14.77 0.04
C THR A 54 -10.65 13.58 -0.22
N LEU A 55 -10.09 12.36 -0.21
CA LEU A 55 -10.86 11.15 -0.45
C LEU A 55 -11.57 10.64 0.82
N PRO A 56 -12.79 10.12 0.70
CA PRO A 56 -13.47 9.45 1.80
C PRO A 56 -12.88 8.04 2.03
N CYS A 57 -11.62 7.98 2.45
CA CYS A 57 -10.89 6.73 2.68
C CYS A 57 -10.29 6.67 4.09
N SER A 58 -10.01 5.45 4.57
CA SER A 58 -9.16 5.23 5.72
C SER A 58 -7.72 5.04 5.24
N VAL A 59 -6.76 5.68 5.90
CA VAL A 59 -5.34 5.54 5.59
C VAL A 59 -4.62 5.03 6.82
N ILE A 60 -3.73 4.05 6.65
CA ILE A 60 -2.84 3.57 7.71
C ILE A 60 -1.39 3.87 7.34
N GLN A 61 -0.51 3.81 8.32
CA GLN A 61 0.91 4.09 8.17
C GLN A 61 1.66 2.88 7.60
N GLY A 62 2.59 3.12 6.65
CA GLY A 62 3.58 2.15 6.20
C GLY A 62 4.97 2.40 6.81
N ASN A 63 5.91 1.49 6.58
CA ASN A 63 7.26 1.59 7.15
C ASN A 63 8.06 2.76 6.57
N VAL A 64 7.86 3.11 5.28
CA VAL A 64 8.56 4.27 4.73
C VAL A 64 7.88 5.60 5.09
N ASP A 65 6.61 5.63 5.44
CA ASP A 65 5.94 6.78 6.04
C ASP A 65 6.56 7.06 7.41
N ASN A 66 6.79 6.00 8.21
CA ASN A 66 7.51 6.06 9.49
C ASN A 66 8.93 6.60 9.31
N ASP A 67 9.67 6.14 8.29
CA ASP A 67 11.00 6.68 8.00
C ASP A 67 10.98 8.18 7.70
N VAL A 68 9.94 8.66 7.01
CA VAL A 68 9.79 10.09 6.66
C VAL A 68 9.51 10.93 7.90
N PHE A 69 8.53 10.61 8.74
CA PHE A 69 8.20 11.47 9.87
C PHE A 69 9.25 11.38 11.00
N ASN A 70 9.85 10.21 11.26
CA ASN A 70 10.92 10.03 12.25
C ASN A 70 12.30 10.45 11.75
N GLU A 71 12.44 10.83 10.49
CA GLU A 71 13.74 11.14 9.86
C GLU A 71 14.75 10.00 10.08
N THR A 72 14.33 8.76 9.88
CA THR A 72 15.13 7.57 10.19
C THR A 72 16.41 7.50 9.37
N LYS A 73 17.55 7.48 10.03
CA LYS A 73 18.89 7.45 9.41
C LYS A 73 19.30 6.03 9.04
N LYS A 74 18.81 5.50 7.94
CA LYS A 74 19.18 4.17 7.40
C LYS A 74 20.25 4.27 6.27
N GLY A 75 21.33 5.04 6.51
CA GLY A 75 22.43 5.25 5.58
C GLY A 75 22.25 6.42 4.59
N PRO A 76 23.34 6.94 3.98
CA PRO A 76 23.34 8.22 3.23
C PRO A 76 22.35 8.26 2.06
N LYS A 77 22.20 7.16 1.33
CA LYS A 77 21.31 7.11 0.15
C LYS A 77 19.84 7.20 0.52
N LYS A 78 19.43 6.50 1.60
CA LYS A 78 18.05 6.56 2.10
C LYS A 78 17.78 7.90 2.75
N GLN A 79 18.75 8.44 3.49
CA GLN A 79 18.66 9.76 4.10
C GLN A 79 18.37 10.86 3.07
N GLY A 80 19.08 10.88 1.92
CA GLY A 80 18.86 11.87 0.88
C GLY A 80 17.42 11.87 0.32
N ILE A 81 16.83 10.68 0.11
CA ILE A 81 15.44 10.59 -0.37
C ILE A 81 14.46 11.01 0.74
N VAL A 82 14.69 10.63 1.98
CA VAL A 82 13.84 11.04 3.12
C VAL A 82 13.86 12.56 3.27
N THR A 83 15.05 13.18 3.27
CA THR A 83 15.19 14.64 3.37
C THR A 83 14.44 15.34 2.22
N TRP A 84 14.69 14.90 0.99
CA TRP A 84 13.99 15.46 -0.18
C TRP A 84 12.47 15.33 -0.06
N THR A 85 11.95 14.17 0.34
CA THR A 85 10.51 13.95 0.50
C THR A 85 9.93 14.89 1.58
N ARG A 86 10.62 15.04 2.73
CA ARG A 86 10.22 15.95 3.81
C ARG A 86 10.13 17.40 3.33
N GLU A 87 11.08 17.84 2.51
CA GLU A 87 11.08 19.17 1.89
C GLU A 87 9.86 19.37 0.96
N GLN A 88 9.47 18.34 0.21
CA GLN A 88 8.32 18.40 -0.69
C GLN A 88 6.97 18.47 0.07
N ILE A 89 6.81 17.65 1.11
CA ILE A 89 5.52 17.55 1.83
C ILE A 89 5.37 18.62 2.93
N GLY A 90 6.47 19.21 3.39
CA GLY A 90 6.48 20.23 4.47
C GLY A 90 6.03 19.68 5.82
N ALA A 91 5.96 20.59 6.81
CA ALA A 91 5.60 20.23 8.19
C ALA A 91 4.20 19.59 8.27
N GLU A 92 3.23 20.13 7.55
CA GLU A 92 1.85 19.63 7.54
C GLU A 92 1.73 18.19 7.00
N GLY A 93 2.51 17.84 5.96
CA GLY A 93 2.59 16.47 5.46
C GLY A 93 3.27 15.53 6.44
N ILE A 94 4.31 15.97 7.14
CA ILE A 94 5.01 15.20 8.17
C ILE A 94 4.06 14.91 9.35
N ASP A 95 3.33 15.91 9.83
CA ASP A 95 2.35 15.76 10.92
C ASP A 95 1.21 14.82 10.53
N TYR A 96 0.76 14.88 9.27
CA TYR A 96 -0.23 13.96 8.75
C TYR A 96 0.28 12.50 8.78
N LEU A 97 1.50 12.22 8.31
CA LEU A 97 2.08 10.88 8.35
C LEU A 97 2.25 10.36 9.78
N ALA A 98 2.66 11.22 10.70
CA ALA A 98 2.83 10.88 12.12
C ALA A 98 1.51 10.51 12.82
N ALA A 99 0.39 11.10 12.38
CA ALA A 99 -0.94 10.87 12.95
C ALA A 99 -1.64 9.60 12.40
N LEU A 100 -1.09 8.94 11.37
CA LEU A 100 -1.70 7.76 10.78
C LEU A 100 -1.67 6.56 11.74
N PRO A 101 -2.78 5.79 11.84
CA PRO A 101 -2.82 4.59 12.67
C PRO A 101 -1.99 3.45 12.05
N PHE A 102 -1.56 2.52 12.90
CA PHE A 102 -0.84 1.31 12.50
C PHE A 102 -1.71 0.33 11.70
N SER A 103 -2.99 0.22 11.99
CA SER A 103 -3.92 -0.72 11.38
C SER A 103 -5.33 -0.17 11.30
N LYS A 104 -6.15 -0.77 10.45
CA LYS A 104 -7.59 -0.51 10.36
C LYS A 104 -8.36 -1.82 10.43
N ARG A 105 -9.24 -1.95 11.42
CA ARG A 105 -10.24 -3.03 11.46
C ARG A 105 -11.54 -2.52 10.84
N ILE A 106 -12.14 -3.34 10.00
CA ILE A 106 -13.49 -3.15 9.47
C ILE A 106 -14.35 -4.27 10.00
N GLU A 107 -15.25 -3.91 10.89
CA GLU A 107 -16.22 -4.83 11.48
C GLU A 107 -17.23 -5.25 10.43
N ASN A 108 -17.54 -6.55 10.40
CA ASN A 108 -18.54 -7.10 9.53
C ASN A 108 -19.67 -7.73 10.37
N PRO A 109 -20.83 -7.07 10.49
CA PRO A 109 -21.94 -7.54 11.31
C PRO A 109 -22.51 -8.87 10.83
N ASP A 110 -22.29 -9.23 9.56
CA ASP A 110 -22.82 -10.45 8.96
C ASP A 110 -21.81 -11.62 9.01
N GLY A 111 -20.64 -11.42 9.65
CA GLY A 111 -19.62 -12.47 9.65
C GLY A 111 -18.31 -12.08 10.34
N THR A 112 -17.21 -12.46 9.74
CA THR A 112 -15.88 -12.18 10.28
C THR A 112 -15.30 -10.87 9.75
N ASP A 113 -14.51 -10.18 10.59
CA ASP A 113 -13.93 -8.88 10.30
C ASP A 113 -12.78 -8.95 9.28
N LEU A 114 -12.54 -7.83 8.62
CA LEU A 114 -11.31 -7.56 7.87
C LEU A 114 -10.36 -6.71 8.71
N LEU A 115 -9.11 -7.17 8.86
CA LEU A 115 -8.01 -6.38 9.39
C LEU A 115 -7.12 -5.91 8.23
N VAL A 116 -6.77 -4.62 8.21
CA VAL A 116 -5.81 -4.04 7.26
C VAL A 116 -4.59 -3.58 8.02
N VAL A 117 -3.42 -4.01 7.59
CA VAL A 117 -2.09 -3.62 8.10
C VAL A 117 -1.18 -3.28 6.94
N HIS A 118 -0.01 -2.69 7.18
CA HIS A 118 0.94 -2.46 6.09
C HIS A 118 1.69 -3.75 5.71
N ALA A 119 2.44 -4.35 6.63
CA ALA A 119 3.21 -5.57 6.39
C ALA A 119 2.62 -6.78 7.13
N ASN A 120 2.55 -6.70 8.46
CA ASN A 120 1.97 -7.75 9.31
C ASN A 120 1.36 -7.16 10.59
N PRO A 121 0.60 -7.92 11.38
CA PRO A 121 -0.06 -7.40 12.58
C PRO A 121 0.88 -7.00 13.74
N LEU A 122 2.15 -7.36 13.72
CA LEU A 122 3.10 -7.09 14.79
C LEU A 122 4.03 -5.92 14.49
N ASP A 123 4.40 -5.72 13.21
CA ASP A 123 5.29 -4.65 12.77
C ASP A 123 5.06 -4.25 11.31
N GLN A 124 5.77 -3.22 10.85
CA GLN A 124 5.64 -2.68 9.48
C GLN A 124 6.78 -3.12 8.54
N GLU A 125 7.69 -4.00 8.99
CA GLU A 125 8.93 -4.32 8.25
C GLU A 125 8.96 -5.76 7.74
N GLU A 126 8.43 -6.73 8.48
CA GLU A 126 8.49 -8.13 8.09
C GLU A 126 7.38 -8.50 7.12
N ALA A 127 7.74 -8.77 5.85
CA ALA A 127 6.79 -9.06 4.79
C ALA A 127 6.12 -10.43 4.96
N LEU A 128 4.81 -10.49 4.74
CA LEU A 128 4.06 -11.74 4.53
C LEU A 128 4.23 -12.17 3.07
N VAL A 129 5.26 -12.96 2.76
CA VAL A 129 5.51 -13.41 1.39
C VAL A 129 4.74 -14.70 1.06
N PRO A 130 4.41 -14.98 -0.24
CA PRO A 130 3.61 -16.15 -0.62
C PRO A 130 4.18 -17.48 -0.15
N SER A 131 5.51 -17.59 -0.08
CA SER A 131 6.26 -18.81 0.31
C SER A 131 6.54 -18.94 1.80
N LEU A 132 5.99 -18.04 2.64
CA LEU A 132 6.26 -18.04 4.07
C LEU A 132 5.78 -19.34 4.71
N GLN A 133 6.65 -19.97 5.51
CA GLN A 133 6.36 -21.26 6.15
C GLN A 133 5.29 -21.12 7.26
N ASP A 134 4.52 -22.18 7.50
CA ASP A 134 3.39 -22.14 8.44
C ASP A 134 3.80 -21.81 9.89
N ASN A 135 4.98 -22.24 10.33
CA ASN A 135 5.50 -21.88 11.65
C ASN A 135 5.76 -20.38 11.79
N LYS A 136 6.17 -19.72 10.71
CA LYS A 136 6.38 -18.28 10.69
C LYS A 136 5.05 -17.54 10.63
N LEU A 137 4.09 -18.03 9.85
CA LEU A 137 2.72 -17.50 9.85
C LEU A 137 2.09 -17.62 11.24
N GLU A 138 2.30 -18.73 11.96
CA GLU A 138 1.83 -18.87 13.34
C GLU A 138 2.41 -17.80 14.27
N GLN A 139 3.69 -17.49 14.14
CA GLN A 139 4.34 -16.43 14.95
C GLN A 139 3.74 -15.06 14.68
N LEU A 140 3.46 -14.72 13.42
CA LEU A 140 2.98 -13.41 13.01
C LEU A 140 1.46 -13.26 13.19
N LEU A 141 0.70 -14.32 12.97
CA LEU A 141 -0.76 -14.26 12.84
C LEU A 141 -1.52 -15.02 13.93
N GLY A 142 -0.85 -15.92 14.65
CA GLY A 142 -1.53 -16.84 15.61
C GLY A 142 -2.22 -16.17 16.80
N LYS A 143 -1.95 -14.86 17.02
CA LYS A 143 -2.61 -14.07 18.07
C LYS A 143 -3.76 -13.20 17.56
N LEU A 144 -4.10 -13.28 16.27
CA LEU A 144 -5.25 -12.57 15.74
C LEU A 144 -6.55 -13.07 16.39
N PRO A 145 -7.51 -12.18 16.69
CA PRO A 145 -8.82 -12.59 17.19
C PRO A 145 -9.51 -13.57 16.23
N ALA A 146 -10.21 -14.55 16.76
CA ALA A 146 -10.98 -15.53 15.98
C ALA A 146 -12.07 -14.88 15.09
N THR A 147 -12.47 -13.65 15.41
CA THR A 147 -13.37 -12.85 14.57
C THR A 147 -12.72 -12.32 13.31
N THR A 148 -11.39 -12.41 13.14
CA THR A 148 -10.70 -11.96 11.95
C THR A 148 -10.76 -13.03 10.86
N GLY A 149 -11.50 -12.78 9.78
CA GLY A 149 -11.65 -13.71 8.64
C GLY A 149 -10.80 -13.36 7.43
N ALA A 150 -10.34 -12.09 7.35
CA ALA A 150 -9.42 -11.65 6.31
C ALA A 150 -8.37 -10.69 6.86
N LEU A 151 -7.17 -10.75 6.30
CA LEU A 151 -6.06 -9.82 6.52
C LEU A 151 -5.60 -9.29 5.17
N ALA A 152 -5.72 -7.98 4.96
CA ALA A 152 -5.22 -7.30 3.76
C ALA A 152 -3.99 -6.47 4.10
N PHE A 153 -3.02 -6.44 3.19
CA PHE A 153 -1.73 -5.77 3.37
C PHE A 153 -1.09 -5.39 2.04
N GLY A 154 0.09 -4.77 2.08
CA GLY A 154 0.97 -4.43 0.96
C GLY A 154 2.42 -4.80 1.25
N HIS A 155 3.35 -3.81 1.19
CA HIS A 155 4.75 -3.88 1.55
C HIS A 155 5.62 -4.75 0.63
N TYR A 156 5.18 -5.94 0.26
CA TYR A 156 5.94 -6.84 -0.62
C TYR A 156 5.82 -6.47 -2.11
N HIS A 157 4.81 -5.68 -2.48
CA HIS A 157 4.52 -5.20 -3.84
C HIS A 157 4.19 -6.31 -4.86
N VAL A 158 3.82 -7.50 -4.41
CA VAL A 158 3.45 -8.65 -5.23
C VAL A 158 2.02 -9.05 -4.90
N ALA A 159 1.10 -8.87 -5.85
CA ALA A 159 -0.29 -9.17 -5.62
C ALA A 159 -0.54 -10.68 -5.51
N TYR A 160 -1.06 -11.12 -4.38
CA TYR A 160 -1.41 -12.54 -4.18
C TYR A 160 -2.52 -12.73 -3.15
N THR A 161 -3.14 -13.91 -3.18
CA THR A 161 -4.00 -14.42 -2.10
C THR A 161 -3.50 -15.75 -1.60
N ARG A 162 -3.65 -15.97 -0.29
CA ARG A 162 -3.37 -17.27 0.35
C ARG A 162 -4.40 -17.52 1.45
N ARG A 163 -4.87 -18.76 1.60
CA ARG A 163 -5.61 -19.18 2.79
C ARG A 163 -4.69 -19.86 3.78
N TRP A 164 -4.81 -19.46 5.03
CA TRP A 164 -4.09 -20.09 6.13
C TRP A 164 -5.04 -20.29 7.31
N ARG A 165 -5.34 -21.54 7.66
CA ARG A 165 -6.26 -21.92 8.77
C ARG A 165 -7.60 -21.18 8.74
N GLY A 166 -8.18 -21.01 7.57
CA GLY A 166 -9.45 -20.29 7.38
C GLY A 166 -9.32 -18.79 7.16
N LEU A 167 -8.22 -18.15 7.60
CA LEU A 167 -7.93 -16.74 7.35
C LEU A 167 -7.57 -16.51 5.88
N LEU A 168 -8.20 -15.53 5.23
CA LEU A 168 -7.82 -15.07 3.89
C LEU A 168 -6.73 -14.01 4.00
N LEU A 169 -5.55 -14.28 3.48
CA LEU A 169 -4.43 -13.34 3.33
C LEU A 169 -4.47 -12.71 1.94
N VAL A 170 -4.38 -11.38 1.86
CA VAL A 170 -4.47 -10.64 0.59
C VAL A 170 -3.40 -9.56 0.57
N ASP A 171 -2.32 -9.76 -0.21
CA ASP A 171 -1.44 -8.66 -0.58
C ASP A 171 -2.07 -7.91 -1.76
N ALA A 172 -2.37 -6.63 -1.58
CA ALA A 172 -2.99 -5.81 -2.63
C ALA A 172 -2.04 -5.54 -3.82
N GLY A 173 -0.78 -5.92 -3.69
CA GLY A 173 0.29 -5.49 -4.58
C GLY A 173 0.63 -4.03 -4.35
N SER A 174 1.20 -3.37 -5.36
CA SER A 174 1.54 -1.96 -5.26
C SER A 174 0.78 -1.12 -6.27
N CYS A 175 0.15 -0.04 -5.81
CA CYS A 175 -0.45 0.96 -6.66
C CYS A 175 0.61 1.70 -7.48
N GLY A 176 1.71 2.13 -6.84
CA GLY A 176 2.68 3.04 -7.45
C GLY A 176 3.98 2.40 -7.92
N MET A 177 4.34 1.21 -7.41
CA MET A 177 5.66 0.61 -7.68
C MET A 177 5.61 -0.93 -7.62
N PRO A 178 4.83 -1.61 -8.49
CA PRO A 178 4.72 -3.07 -8.51
C PRO A 178 6.06 -3.76 -8.75
N ARG A 179 6.22 -5.01 -8.25
CA ARG A 179 7.45 -5.81 -8.33
C ARG A 179 7.20 -7.28 -8.68
N ASP A 180 6.13 -7.54 -9.38
CA ASP A 180 5.67 -8.87 -9.78
C ASP A 180 5.67 -9.06 -11.31
N GLU A 181 6.60 -8.37 -11.99
CA GLU A 181 6.80 -8.42 -13.44
C GLU A 181 5.64 -7.80 -14.27
N ASP A 182 4.65 -7.19 -13.61
CA ASP A 182 3.54 -6.48 -14.23
C ASP A 182 3.63 -4.98 -13.89
N ILE A 183 3.95 -4.15 -14.88
CA ILE A 183 4.12 -2.70 -14.71
C ILE A 183 2.81 -1.94 -14.40
N ARG A 184 1.66 -2.59 -14.49
CA ARG A 184 0.36 -2.00 -14.20
C ARG A 184 0.19 -1.79 -12.68
N ALA A 185 -0.42 -0.68 -12.30
CA ALA A 185 -0.81 -0.45 -10.92
C ALA A 185 -1.71 -1.58 -10.41
N SER A 186 -1.54 -1.96 -9.14
CA SER A 186 -2.35 -3.02 -8.50
C SER A 186 -3.14 -2.47 -7.33
N TYR A 187 -4.35 -2.97 -7.15
CA TYR A 187 -5.13 -2.88 -5.92
C TYR A 187 -6.02 -4.11 -5.78
N ALA A 188 -6.59 -4.34 -4.60
CA ALA A 188 -7.49 -5.46 -4.36
C ALA A 188 -8.90 -4.99 -3.99
N ILE A 189 -9.92 -5.76 -4.37
CA ILE A 189 -11.28 -5.62 -3.86
C ILE A 189 -11.61 -6.87 -3.05
N LEU A 190 -11.92 -6.69 -1.75
CA LEU A 190 -12.41 -7.74 -0.89
C LEU A 190 -13.93 -7.66 -0.80
N THR A 191 -14.59 -8.80 -0.98
CA THR A 191 -16.04 -8.90 -0.92
C THR A 191 -16.44 -9.96 0.11
N TRP A 192 -17.32 -9.60 1.06
CA TRP A 192 -18.00 -10.57 1.90
C TRP A 192 -19.21 -11.11 1.14
N ARG A 193 -19.20 -12.39 0.85
CA ARG A 193 -20.26 -13.08 0.12
C ARG A 193 -20.24 -14.56 0.46
N ASP A 194 -21.43 -15.19 0.51
CA ASP A 194 -21.59 -16.63 0.77
C ASP A 194 -20.85 -17.07 2.05
N ASP A 195 -20.98 -16.29 3.13
CA ASP A 195 -20.36 -16.49 4.45
C ASP A 195 -18.80 -16.55 4.42
N ALA A 196 -18.19 -15.93 3.42
CA ALA A 196 -16.73 -15.90 3.28
C ALA A 196 -16.22 -14.61 2.65
N TRP A 197 -15.00 -14.22 3.04
CA TRP A 197 -14.23 -13.21 2.30
C TRP A 197 -13.67 -13.80 1.01
N GLN A 198 -13.85 -13.04 -0.07
CA GLN A 198 -13.30 -13.29 -1.40
C GLN A 198 -12.49 -12.07 -1.82
N ALA A 199 -11.41 -12.27 -2.60
CA ALA A 199 -10.58 -11.18 -3.08
C ALA A 199 -10.40 -11.26 -4.59
N GLU A 200 -10.41 -10.09 -5.23
CA GLU A 200 -10.10 -9.87 -6.64
C GLU A 200 -8.96 -8.84 -6.73
N HIS A 201 -7.89 -9.16 -7.47
CA HIS A 201 -6.86 -8.19 -7.80
C HIS A 201 -7.20 -7.49 -9.12
N ARG A 202 -7.05 -6.17 -9.11
CA ARG A 202 -7.22 -5.31 -10.27
C ARG A 202 -5.86 -4.85 -10.77
N ARG A 203 -5.70 -4.78 -12.10
CA ARG A 203 -4.48 -4.30 -12.76
C ARG A 203 -4.83 -3.16 -13.70
N VAL A 204 -4.35 -1.98 -13.38
CA VAL A 204 -4.71 -0.73 -14.05
C VAL A 204 -3.53 -0.17 -14.82
N LYS A 205 -3.72 0.10 -16.11
CA LYS A 205 -2.72 0.79 -16.93
C LYS A 205 -2.68 2.28 -16.56
N TYR A 206 -1.49 2.83 -16.45
CA TYR A 206 -1.28 4.26 -16.27
C TYR A 206 -0.17 4.77 -17.22
N ASP A 207 -0.01 6.08 -17.34
CA ASP A 207 1.03 6.66 -18.19
C ASP A 207 2.41 6.58 -17.52
N LEU A 208 3.08 5.43 -17.67
CA LEU A 208 4.44 5.21 -17.17
C LEU A 208 5.44 6.20 -17.76
N LYS A 209 5.25 6.68 -19.01
CA LYS A 209 6.15 7.66 -19.63
C LYS A 209 6.07 9.00 -18.91
N ALA A 210 4.88 9.42 -18.51
CA ALA A 210 4.70 10.62 -17.70
C ALA A 210 5.43 10.50 -16.34
N VAL A 211 5.30 9.38 -15.63
CA VAL A 211 5.99 9.14 -14.36
C VAL A 211 7.52 9.15 -14.54
N VAL A 212 8.04 8.49 -15.58
CA VAL A 212 9.48 8.52 -15.90
C VAL A 212 9.95 9.94 -16.17
N LYS A 213 9.17 10.75 -16.91
CA LYS A 213 9.49 12.16 -17.16
C LYS A 213 9.49 12.98 -15.87
N GLN A 214 8.52 12.76 -14.98
CA GLN A 214 8.46 13.42 -13.67
C GLN A 214 9.69 13.06 -12.82
N LEU A 215 10.06 11.77 -12.71
CA LEU A 215 11.23 11.31 -11.97
C LEU A 215 12.54 11.93 -12.46
N LYS A 216 12.72 12.08 -13.78
CA LYS A 216 13.91 12.73 -14.36
C LYS A 216 14.02 14.21 -14.02
N ASN A 217 12.91 14.88 -13.71
CA ASN A 217 12.85 16.33 -13.55
C ASN A 217 12.58 16.81 -12.12
N CYS A 218 12.15 15.92 -11.21
CA CYS A 218 11.73 16.32 -9.85
C CYS A 218 12.91 16.60 -8.88
N GLY A 219 14.14 16.25 -9.25
CA GLY A 219 15.31 16.42 -8.39
C GLY A 219 15.44 15.39 -7.26
N MET A 220 14.61 14.35 -7.25
CA MET A 220 14.70 13.29 -6.25
C MET A 220 16.03 12.50 -6.35
N PRO A 221 16.74 12.27 -5.25
CA PRO A 221 17.96 11.45 -5.26
C PRO A 221 17.68 10.01 -5.72
N ASN A 222 18.58 9.46 -6.52
CA ASN A 222 18.50 8.10 -7.06
C ASN A 222 17.26 7.82 -7.94
N ALA A 223 16.74 8.82 -8.65
CA ALA A 223 15.59 8.70 -9.55
C ALA A 223 15.78 7.57 -10.59
N ASP A 224 16.99 7.41 -11.16
CA ASP A 224 17.27 6.36 -12.14
C ASP A 224 17.00 4.94 -11.61
N LYS A 225 17.31 4.69 -10.32
CA LYS A 225 16.99 3.40 -9.70
C LYS A 225 15.46 3.19 -9.64
N ARG A 226 14.68 4.24 -9.38
CA ARG A 226 13.21 4.16 -9.34
C ARG A 226 12.64 3.95 -10.73
N ILE A 227 13.17 4.64 -11.73
CA ILE A 227 12.81 4.44 -13.14
C ILE A 227 13.01 2.97 -13.53
N LYS A 228 14.17 2.38 -13.20
CA LYS A 228 14.44 0.97 -13.48
C LYS A 228 13.41 0.04 -12.84
N ILE A 229 13.11 0.22 -11.55
CA ILE A 229 12.11 -0.59 -10.85
C ILE A 229 10.75 -0.49 -11.53
N LEU A 230 10.30 0.73 -11.86
CA LEU A 230 9.00 0.96 -12.50
C LEU A 230 8.90 0.37 -13.92
N THR A 231 9.99 0.38 -14.67
CA THR A 231 10.00 -0.11 -16.05
C THR A 231 10.16 -1.63 -16.15
N GLU A 232 10.77 -2.27 -15.14
CA GLU A 232 11.01 -3.70 -15.10
C GLU A 232 10.04 -4.44 -14.16
N ALA A 233 9.37 -3.73 -13.25
CA ALA A 233 8.52 -4.27 -12.18
C ALA A 233 9.22 -5.39 -11.39
N LYS A 234 10.51 -5.18 -11.05
CA LYS A 234 11.38 -6.17 -10.36
C LYS A 234 12.10 -5.57 -9.17
N TYR A 235 12.58 -6.47 -8.28
CA TYR A 235 13.42 -6.12 -7.14
C TYR A 235 14.82 -5.66 -7.53
#